data_fcb50f4e92c7393ec973854f6300aa59
#
_entry.id   fcb50f4e92c7393ec973854f6300aa59
#
_cell.length_a   1.000
_cell.length_b   1.000
_cell.length_c   1.000
_cell.angle_alpha   90.00
_cell.angle_beta   90.00
_cell.angle_gamma   90.00
#
_symmetry.space_group_name_H-M   'P 1'
#
loop_
_entity.id
_entity.type
_entity.pdbx_description
1 polymer ?
#
loop_
_entity_poly.entity_id
_entity_poly.type
_entity_poly.pdbx_seq_one_letter_code
_entity_poly.pdbx_strand_id
1 'polypeptide(L)'
;MAYDLVVVGTGFASSFFLAEYLARAPRAARVLVLERGFRDTRAWQLEHRRTTRLDADTTFRRSGSLDKQWTFTLGFGGGSNCWWGCTPRLMPADFALKTRYGVGEDWPMTYADLEPFYERVEAVMAIAGSDRAPYPRRAPPPQPPHRLSDPDRLLAAAYPDAYFPQPTARARVATGMRPACCANGVCGLCPIDAKFTIENGLAGVYTDPRVTLRLGADVQSLDIQAGRATAVIMKGDSTHARTAADERIAADLVVLGAGAIFNPAILLRSGLTHARLGRRLFEQVSLMAKIDLDGVDGFQGSTVFTANGYMLYDGPHRARHAACLMESWNRPDELRWEPGRERQLLTIKFIFEDLPDDRNGITLDADGMPVLHFEGYSDYARRGFDAVRSELDTLLAPLPVERVAFGPDPLPTEGHILGTVMMGDDPSTSVVDRWMVHHTVRNLVVLGGSAFPTGSPANPTLTISALALWSADHLFA
;
A
#
# COMPACT_ATOMS: atom_id res chain seq x y z
N MET A 1 12.36 30.25 -13.82
CA MET A 1 11.40 29.63 -14.74
C MET A 1 10.63 28.57 -13.98
N ALA A 2 9.30 28.48 -14.15
CA ALA A 2 8.48 27.47 -13.50
C ALA A 2 8.70 26.08 -14.12
N TYR A 3 8.48 25.01 -13.35
CA TYR A 3 8.33 23.66 -13.87
C TYR A 3 6.87 23.45 -14.28
N ASP A 4 6.63 22.72 -15.39
CA ASP A 4 5.28 22.37 -15.82
C ASP A 4 4.64 21.39 -14.81
N LEU A 5 5.47 20.52 -14.20
CA LEU A 5 5.05 19.56 -13.17
C LEU A 5 6.12 19.46 -12.06
N VAL A 6 5.70 19.56 -10.81
CA VAL A 6 6.49 19.16 -9.63
C VAL A 6 5.81 17.98 -8.94
N VAL A 7 6.54 16.86 -8.80
CA VAL A 7 6.10 15.65 -8.10
C VAL A 7 6.86 15.50 -6.79
N VAL A 8 6.15 15.31 -5.68
CA VAL A 8 6.73 15.10 -4.35
C VAL A 8 6.63 13.64 -3.97
N GLY A 9 7.77 12.99 -3.76
CA GLY A 9 7.91 11.57 -3.48
C GLY A 9 8.19 10.73 -4.74
N THR A 10 8.78 9.56 -4.54
CA THR A 10 9.15 8.60 -5.59
C THR A 10 8.54 7.19 -5.38
N GLY A 11 7.52 7.09 -4.52
CA GLY A 11 6.80 5.84 -4.24
C GLY A 11 5.91 5.38 -5.40
N PHE A 12 5.11 4.35 -5.14
CA PHE A 12 4.22 3.76 -6.16
C PHE A 12 3.35 4.79 -6.87
N ALA A 13 2.57 5.57 -6.12
CA ALA A 13 1.64 6.52 -6.70
C ALA A 13 2.34 7.54 -7.60
N SER A 14 3.41 8.17 -7.11
CA SER A 14 4.19 9.15 -7.87
C SER A 14 4.79 8.56 -9.15
N SER A 15 5.34 7.34 -9.06
CA SER A 15 6.02 6.69 -10.19
C SER A 15 5.05 6.30 -11.30
N PHE A 16 3.88 5.74 -10.95
CA PHE A 16 2.85 5.40 -11.94
C PHE A 16 2.20 6.65 -12.55
N PHE A 17 1.92 7.68 -11.76
CA PHE A 17 1.44 8.97 -12.27
C PHE A 17 2.45 9.60 -13.23
N LEU A 18 3.72 9.66 -12.83
CA LEU A 18 4.79 10.23 -13.65
C LEU A 18 4.98 9.47 -14.98
N ALA A 19 4.92 8.13 -14.95
CA ALA A 19 5.02 7.30 -16.15
C ALA A 19 3.90 7.65 -17.15
N GLU A 20 2.67 7.80 -16.68
CA GLU A 20 1.51 8.18 -17.51
C GLU A 20 1.62 9.60 -18.03
N TYR A 21 2.03 10.55 -17.20
CA TYR A 21 2.29 11.93 -17.62
C TYR A 21 3.33 11.98 -18.74
N LEU A 22 4.47 11.32 -18.56
CA LEU A 22 5.57 11.34 -19.54
C LEU A 22 5.20 10.68 -20.89
N ALA A 23 4.29 9.72 -20.88
CA ALA A 23 3.79 9.10 -22.11
C ALA A 23 3.01 10.09 -23.00
N ARG A 24 2.45 11.16 -22.41
CA ARG A 24 1.59 12.15 -23.09
C ARG A 24 2.18 13.56 -23.14
N ALA A 25 3.09 13.88 -22.22
CA ALA A 25 3.69 15.21 -22.10
C ALA A 25 4.53 15.59 -23.34
N PRO A 26 4.51 16.87 -23.73
CA PRO A 26 5.34 17.35 -24.83
C PRO A 26 6.84 17.15 -24.55
N ARG A 27 7.63 17.07 -25.62
CA ARG A 27 9.10 16.88 -25.51
C ARG A 27 9.80 18.00 -24.76
N ALA A 28 9.22 19.20 -24.72
CA ALA A 28 9.78 20.37 -24.03
C ALA A 28 9.32 20.45 -22.57
N ALA A 29 8.50 19.52 -22.07
CA ALA A 29 8.03 19.54 -20.70
C ALA A 29 9.19 19.51 -19.70
N ARG A 30 9.06 20.29 -18.62
CA ARG A 30 10.04 20.40 -17.55
C ARG A 30 9.43 19.82 -16.27
N VAL A 31 9.92 18.69 -15.83
CA VAL A 31 9.44 17.97 -14.66
C VAL A 31 10.50 18.01 -13.57
N LEU A 32 10.11 18.35 -12.35
CA LEU A 32 10.93 18.19 -11.17
C LEU A 32 10.32 17.15 -10.24
N VAL A 33 11.14 16.20 -9.81
CA VAL A 33 10.76 15.22 -8.78
C VAL A 33 11.60 15.46 -7.54
N LEU A 34 10.92 15.60 -6.39
CA LEU A 34 11.52 15.88 -5.09
C LEU A 34 11.32 14.67 -4.18
N GLU A 35 12.42 14.04 -3.76
CA GLU A 35 12.40 12.90 -2.83
C GLU A 35 13.15 13.28 -1.55
N ARG A 36 12.50 13.12 -0.40
CA ARG A 36 13.07 13.45 0.90
C ARG A 36 14.29 12.62 1.25
N GLY A 37 14.27 11.34 0.87
CA GLY A 37 15.35 10.40 1.16
C GLY A 37 16.38 10.32 0.04
N PHE A 38 17.22 9.31 0.13
CA PHE A 38 18.32 9.04 -0.79
C PHE A 38 18.05 7.80 -1.65
N ARG A 39 18.85 7.58 -2.69
CA ARG A 39 18.85 6.35 -3.49
C ARG A 39 19.89 5.41 -2.92
N ASP A 40 19.46 4.56 -2.01
CA ASP A 40 20.31 3.54 -1.42
C ASP A 40 20.41 2.35 -2.38
N THR A 41 21.65 2.02 -2.78
CA THR A 41 21.88 0.92 -3.73
C THR A 41 21.50 -0.41 -3.10
N ARG A 42 21.17 -1.40 -3.94
CA ARG A 42 20.87 -2.76 -3.49
C ARG A 42 22.02 -3.35 -2.65
N ALA A 43 23.27 -3.13 -3.07
CA ALA A 43 24.44 -3.57 -2.32
C ALA A 43 24.47 -2.97 -0.91
N TRP A 44 24.24 -1.66 -0.79
CA TRP A 44 24.17 -0.98 0.50
C TRP A 44 23.03 -1.53 1.38
N GLN A 45 21.85 -1.75 0.82
CA GLN A 45 20.68 -2.28 1.54
C GLN A 45 20.99 -3.67 2.14
N LEU A 46 21.60 -4.56 1.36
CA LEU A 46 21.95 -5.91 1.80
C LEU A 46 23.05 -5.90 2.86
N GLU A 47 24.10 -5.08 2.67
CA GLU A 47 25.21 -4.91 3.62
C GLU A 47 24.72 -4.43 4.98
N HIS A 48 23.86 -3.39 4.97
CA HIS A 48 23.38 -2.76 6.20
C HIS A 48 22.09 -3.41 6.74
N ARG A 49 21.49 -4.38 6.03
CA ARG A 49 20.20 -5.04 6.37
C ARG A 49 19.08 -4.02 6.62
N ARG A 50 19.09 -2.92 5.85
CA ARG A 50 18.12 -1.82 5.92
C ARG A 50 17.66 -1.45 4.53
N THR A 51 16.39 -1.07 4.40
CA THR A 51 15.80 -0.65 3.12
C THR A 51 16.16 0.78 2.75
N THR A 52 16.52 1.62 3.74
CA THR A 52 16.93 3.02 3.59
C THR A 52 17.83 3.44 4.75
N ARG A 53 18.66 4.45 4.52
CA ARG A 53 19.51 5.05 5.55
C ARG A 53 18.76 6.00 6.49
N LEU A 54 17.62 6.54 6.08
CA LEU A 54 16.81 7.39 6.93
C LEU A 54 15.98 6.54 7.92
N ASP A 55 15.93 6.99 9.15
CA ASP A 55 15.04 6.43 10.15
C ASP A 55 13.68 7.12 10.08
N ALA A 56 12.66 6.36 9.68
CA ALA A 56 11.30 6.89 9.54
C ALA A 56 10.74 7.38 10.89
N ASP A 57 11.05 6.70 12.00
CA ASP A 57 10.53 7.03 13.34
C ASP A 57 11.01 8.40 13.86
N THR A 58 12.07 8.97 13.27
CA THR A 58 12.53 10.32 13.60
C THR A 58 11.74 11.43 12.93
N THR A 59 10.81 11.11 12.02
CA THR A 59 10.14 12.07 11.14
C THR A 59 8.71 12.41 11.55
N PHE A 60 8.22 11.81 12.63
CA PHE A 60 6.90 12.04 13.21
C PHE A 60 6.90 11.74 14.70
N ARG A 61 5.85 12.16 15.39
CA ARG A 61 5.57 11.81 16.77
C ARG A 61 4.31 10.94 16.85
N ARG A 62 4.22 10.11 17.89
CA ARG A 62 3.06 9.27 18.17
C ARG A 62 2.28 9.84 19.33
N SER A 63 0.95 9.70 19.28
CA SER A 63 0.00 10.11 20.31
C SER A 63 -1.25 9.22 20.21
N GLY A 64 -2.07 9.21 21.27
CA GLY A 64 -3.29 8.44 21.36
C GLY A 64 -3.19 7.30 22.37
N SER A 65 -4.26 6.51 22.47
CA SER A 65 -4.41 5.47 23.50
C SER A 65 -3.68 4.17 23.17
N LEU A 66 -3.36 3.94 21.88
CA LEU A 66 -2.63 2.76 21.40
C LEU A 66 -1.26 3.15 20.85
N ASP A 67 -0.18 2.63 21.45
CA ASP A 67 1.16 2.74 20.89
C ASP A 67 1.31 1.80 19.70
N LYS A 68 0.95 2.31 18.53
CA LYS A 68 0.96 1.56 17.27
C LYS A 68 2.28 1.75 16.53
N GLN A 69 2.84 0.65 16.02
CA GLN A 69 3.94 0.70 15.07
C GLN A 69 3.45 1.16 13.68
N TRP A 70 4.19 2.06 13.04
CA TRP A 70 3.95 2.53 11.68
C TRP A 70 5.16 2.22 10.81
N THR A 71 4.97 1.38 9.80
CA THR A 71 6.09 0.90 8.95
C THR A 71 6.01 1.49 7.55
N PHE A 72 7.01 2.27 7.18
CA PHE A 72 7.22 2.81 5.83
C PHE A 72 8.70 3.12 5.61
N THR A 73 9.08 3.46 4.38
CA THR A 73 10.45 3.86 4.02
C THR A 73 10.48 5.22 3.37
N LEU A 74 11.52 6.00 3.69
CA LEU A 74 11.85 7.28 3.08
C LEU A 74 13.09 7.10 2.22
N GLY A 75 12.96 7.31 0.92
CA GLY A 75 14.03 7.13 -0.05
C GLY A 75 13.48 6.81 -1.43
N PHE A 76 14.35 6.81 -2.41
CA PHE A 76 13.98 6.51 -3.79
C PHE A 76 13.23 5.18 -3.89
N GLY A 77 12.03 5.23 -4.49
CA GLY A 77 11.12 4.10 -4.57
C GLY A 77 10.17 3.92 -3.39
N GLY A 78 10.33 4.68 -2.29
CA GLY A 78 9.44 4.68 -1.14
C GLY A 78 9.12 3.28 -0.62
N GLY A 79 7.84 3.00 -0.34
CA GLY A 79 7.34 1.72 0.17
C GLY A 79 7.68 0.49 -0.69
N SER A 80 8.08 0.66 -1.97
CA SER A 80 8.50 -0.46 -2.82
C SER A 80 9.76 -1.17 -2.28
N ASN A 81 10.56 -0.48 -1.48
CA ASN A 81 11.76 -1.05 -0.87
C ASN A 81 11.41 -2.07 0.24
N CYS A 82 10.37 -1.80 1.06
CA CYS A 82 10.04 -2.63 2.22
C CYS A 82 8.83 -3.55 2.03
N TRP A 83 7.99 -3.36 1.01
CA TRP A 83 6.79 -4.17 0.82
C TRP A 83 7.08 -5.64 0.51
N TRP A 84 6.08 -6.48 0.60
CA TRP A 84 6.21 -7.92 0.42
C TRP A 84 5.73 -8.40 -0.97
N GLY A 85 5.20 -7.51 -1.79
CA GLY A 85 4.79 -7.79 -3.16
C GLY A 85 3.43 -8.48 -3.29
N CYS A 86 2.57 -8.38 -2.30
CA CYS A 86 1.19 -8.89 -2.34
C CYS A 86 0.31 -7.92 -3.12
N THR A 87 -0.45 -8.42 -4.11
CA THR A 87 -1.17 -7.58 -5.06
C THR A 87 -2.59 -8.08 -5.37
N PRO A 88 -3.41 -8.49 -4.39
CA PRO A 88 -4.81 -8.75 -4.65
C PRO A 88 -5.51 -7.45 -5.06
N ARG A 89 -6.49 -7.55 -5.99
CA ARG A 89 -7.38 -6.43 -6.28
C ARG A 89 -8.39 -6.27 -5.14
N LEU A 90 -8.90 -5.06 -4.93
CA LEU A 90 -10.12 -4.87 -4.16
C LEU A 90 -11.29 -5.56 -4.88
N MET A 91 -12.27 -6.03 -4.12
CA MET A 91 -13.51 -6.60 -4.65
C MET A 91 -14.49 -5.49 -5.06
N PRO A 92 -15.43 -5.72 -6.00
CA PRO A 92 -16.46 -4.74 -6.33
C PRO A 92 -17.25 -4.22 -5.13
N ALA A 93 -17.43 -5.06 -4.11
CA ALA A 93 -18.13 -4.71 -2.88
C ALA A 93 -17.40 -3.65 -2.03
N ASP A 94 -16.06 -3.58 -2.12
CA ASP A 94 -15.26 -2.63 -1.36
C ASP A 94 -15.50 -1.18 -1.80
N PHE A 95 -15.92 -0.97 -3.06
CA PHE A 95 -16.25 0.33 -3.63
C PHE A 95 -17.65 0.84 -3.22
N ALA A 96 -18.51 -0.04 -2.67
CA ALA A 96 -19.89 0.26 -2.35
C ALA A 96 -20.26 -0.20 -0.93
N LEU A 97 -19.36 -0.03 0.03
CA LEU A 97 -19.45 -0.59 1.37
C LEU A 97 -20.66 -0.05 2.14
N LYS A 98 -20.88 1.26 2.04
CA LYS A 98 -22.01 1.91 2.69
C LYS A 98 -23.34 1.54 2.05
N THR A 99 -23.43 1.58 0.71
CA THR A 99 -24.65 1.22 -0.03
C THR A 99 -25.01 -0.25 0.18
N ARG A 100 -24.02 -1.17 0.23
CA ARG A 100 -24.28 -2.62 0.31
C ARG A 100 -24.53 -3.11 1.74
N TYR A 101 -23.78 -2.58 2.71
CA TYR A 101 -23.73 -3.12 4.07
C TYR A 101 -24.08 -2.10 5.16
N GLY A 102 -24.28 -0.82 4.80
CA GLY A 102 -24.63 0.24 5.74
C GLY A 102 -23.47 0.69 6.64
N VAL A 103 -22.23 0.32 6.31
CA VAL A 103 -21.02 0.69 7.08
C VAL A 103 -20.00 1.42 6.21
N GLY A 104 -19.11 2.17 6.82
CA GLY A 104 -18.04 2.89 6.11
C GLY A 104 -18.56 3.97 5.15
N GLU A 105 -17.88 4.09 4.01
CA GLU A 105 -18.22 5.02 2.93
C GLU A 105 -18.18 4.32 1.58
N ASP A 106 -18.93 4.79 0.60
CA ASP A 106 -18.75 4.39 -0.79
C ASP A 106 -17.58 5.16 -1.43
N TRP A 107 -16.92 4.54 -2.36
CA TRP A 107 -15.91 5.18 -3.18
C TRP A 107 -16.61 6.02 -4.28
N PRO A 108 -16.03 7.15 -4.73
CA PRO A 108 -16.62 7.98 -5.78
C PRO A 108 -16.46 7.39 -7.19
N MET A 109 -15.99 6.15 -7.31
CA MET A 109 -15.93 5.37 -8.54
C MET A 109 -16.27 3.90 -8.24
N THR A 110 -16.54 3.13 -9.29
CA THR A 110 -16.82 1.71 -9.21
C THR A 110 -15.57 0.86 -9.49
N TYR A 111 -15.64 -0.43 -9.17
CA TYR A 111 -14.61 -1.38 -9.59
C TYR A 111 -14.39 -1.39 -11.11
N ALA A 112 -15.49 -1.32 -11.90
CA ALA A 112 -15.43 -1.35 -13.35
C ALA A 112 -14.68 -0.15 -13.95
N ASP A 113 -14.76 1.02 -13.31
CA ASP A 113 -14.00 2.22 -13.71
C ASP A 113 -12.50 2.02 -13.50
N LEU A 114 -12.09 1.32 -12.44
CA LEU A 114 -10.68 1.12 -12.07
C LEU A 114 -10.07 -0.14 -12.70
N GLU A 115 -10.87 -1.11 -13.14
CA GLU A 115 -10.41 -2.39 -13.68
C GLU A 115 -9.38 -2.26 -14.81
N PRO A 116 -9.53 -1.38 -15.82
CA PRO A 116 -8.53 -1.22 -16.88
C PRO A 116 -7.16 -0.79 -16.36
N PHE A 117 -7.14 -0.02 -15.28
CA PHE A 117 -5.92 0.47 -14.66
C PHE A 117 -5.27 -0.60 -13.79
N TYR A 118 -6.05 -1.48 -13.14
CA TYR A 118 -5.49 -2.68 -12.52
C TYR A 118 -4.71 -3.53 -13.52
N GLU A 119 -5.27 -3.81 -14.70
CA GLU A 119 -4.61 -4.60 -15.74
C GLU A 119 -3.29 -3.95 -16.21
N ARG A 120 -3.28 -2.62 -16.38
CA ARG A 120 -2.08 -1.88 -16.77
C ARG A 120 -0.99 -1.96 -15.70
N VAL A 121 -1.34 -1.80 -14.42
CA VAL A 121 -0.39 -1.95 -13.30
C VAL A 121 0.11 -3.38 -13.20
N GLU A 122 -0.77 -4.38 -13.32
CA GLU A 122 -0.40 -5.80 -13.32
C GLU A 122 0.62 -6.11 -14.41
N ALA A 123 0.44 -5.55 -15.62
CA ALA A 123 1.38 -5.70 -16.73
C ALA A 123 2.76 -5.11 -16.39
N VAL A 124 2.81 -3.88 -15.87
CA VAL A 124 4.07 -3.21 -15.49
C VAL A 124 4.78 -3.97 -14.36
N MET A 125 4.05 -4.42 -13.35
CA MET A 125 4.61 -5.16 -12.24
C MET A 125 4.90 -6.62 -12.59
N ALA A 126 4.45 -7.12 -13.76
CA ALA A 126 4.50 -8.52 -14.20
C ALA A 126 3.95 -9.45 -13.08
N ILE A 127 2.70 -9.20 -12.68
CA ILE A 127 2.03 -9.93 -11.60
C ILE A 127 1.87 -11.41 -11.96
N ALA A 128 2.28 -12.28 -11.04
CA ALA A 128 1.96 -13.70 -11.06
C ALA A 128 0.65 -13.94 -10.31
N GLY A 129 -0.31 -14.64 -10.91
CA GLY A 129 -1.61 -14.88 -10.29
C GLY A 129 -2.46 -15.89 -11.03
N SER A 130 -3.65 -16.18 -10.50
CA SER A 130 -4.67 -17.06 -11.12
C SER A 130 -5.71 -16.22 -11.87
N ASP A 131 -6.13 -16.71 -13.03
CA ASP A 131 -7.27 -16.20 -13.78
C ASP A 131 -8.62 -16.51 -13.11
N ARG A 132 -8.62 -17.44 -12.15
CA ARG A 132 -9.80 -17.85 -11.37
C ARG A 132 -10.04 -17.03 -10.10
N ALA A 133 -9.22 -15.98 -9.84
CA ALA A 133 -9.42 -15.10 -8.68
C ALA A 133 -10.85 -14.51 -8.66
N PRO A 134 -11.46 -14.27 -7.46
CA PRO A 134 -12.90 -14.04 -7.32
C PRO A 134 -13.38 -12.64 -7.71
N TYR A 135 -12.52 -11.82 -8.29
CA TYR A 135 -12.88 -10.50 -8.80
C TYR A 135 -12.92 -10.49 -10.33
N PRO A 136 -13.75 -9.64 -10.95
CA PRO A 136 -13.82 -9.52 -12.40
C PRO A 136 -12.46 -9.15 -13.01
N ARG A 137 -12.15 -9.73 -14.17
CA ARG A 137 -10.98 -9.36 -14.97
C ARG A 137 -11.24 -9.60 -16.46
N ARG A 138 -10.64 -8.74 -17.29
CA ARG A 138 -10.75 -8.81 -18.77
C ARG A 138 -9.69 -9.68 -19.40
N ALA A 139 -8.52 -9.79 -18.73
CA ALA A 139 -7.38 -10.55 -19.20
C ALA A 139 -6.75 -11.38 -18.06
N PRO A 140 -6.12 -12.53 -18.37
CA PRO A 140 -5.38 -13.29 -17.36
C PRO A 140 -4.20 -12.48 -16.80
N PRO A 141 -3.68 -12.83 -15.61
CA PRO A 141 -2.47 -12.23 -15.08
C PRO A 141 -1.28 -12.37 -16.03
N PRO A 142 -0.33 -11.41 -16.05
CA PRO A 142 0.84 -11.44 -16.94
C PRO A 142 1.75 -12.66 -16.77
N GLN A 143 1.78 -13.24 -15.57
CA GLN A 143 2.55 -14.45 -15.30
C GLN A 143 1.66 -15.54 -14.68
N PRO A 144 2.01 -16.84 -14.91
CA PRO A 144 1.29 -17.94 -14.29
C PRO A 144 1.39 -17.86 -12.75
N PRO A 145 0.45 -18.48 -12.02
CA PRO A 145 0.45 -18.46 -10.58
C PRO A 145 1.66 -19.18 -9.98
N HIS A 146 2.06 -18.81 -8.78
CA HIS A 146 3.00 -19.57 -7.97
C HIS A 146 2.41 -20.92 -7.59
N ARG A 147 3.30 -21.92 -7.37
CA ARG A 147 2.87 -23.21 -6.85
C ARG A 147 2.41 -23.05 -5.40
N LEU A 148 1.29 -23.68 -5.10
CA LEU A 148 0.75 -23.83 -3.76
C LEU A 148 1.62 -24.80 -2.93
N SER A 149 1.67 -24.62 -1.61
CA SER A 149 2.14 -25.61 -0.65
C SER A 149 1.18 -26.82 -0.59
N ASP A 150 1.59 -27.89 0.09
CA ASP A 150 0.72 -29.07 0.19
C ASP A 150 -0.58 -28.78 0.98
N PRO A 151 -0.57 -28.12 2.16
CA PRO A 151 -1.82 -27.75 2.83
C PRO A 151 -2.67 -26.76 1.99
N ASP A 152 -2.06 -25.84 1.23
CA ASP A 152 -2.82 -24.97 0.33
C ASP A 152 -3.59 -25.75 -0.75
N ARG A 153 -3.01 -26.85 -1.25
CA ARG A 153 -3.70 -27.71 -2.23
C ARG A 153 -4.92 -28.37 -1.67
N LEU A 154 -4.87 -28.80 -0.39
CA LEU A 154 -6.02 -29.35 0.31
C LEU A 154 -7.12 -28.31 0.48
N LEU A 155 -6.76 -27.10 0.90
CA LEU A 155 -7.69 -25.97 1.01
C LEU A 155 -8.28 -25.57 -0.35
N ALA A 156 -7.45 -25.46 -1.40
CA ALA A 156 -7.93 -25.13 -2.74
C ALA A 156 -8.84 -26.19 -3.35
N ALA A 157 -8.64 -27.46 -3.02
CA ALA A 157 -9.53 -28.55 -3.44
C ALA A 157 -10.88 -28.50 -2.72
N ALA A 158 -10.89 -28.10 -1.45
CA ALA A 158 -12.13 -27.98 -0.65
C ALA A 158 -12.88 -26.67 -0.94
N TYR A 159 -12.18 -25.60 -1.27
CA TYR A 159 -12.73 -24.27 -1.54
C TYR A 159 -12.37 -23.77 -2.94
N PRO A 160 -12.79 -24.47 -4.03
CA PRO A 160 -12.32 -24.21 -5.40
C PRO A 160 -12.71 -22.82 -5.94
N ASP A 161 -13.73 -22.19 -5.37
CA ASP A 161 -14.25 -20.88 -5.76
C ASP A 161 -13.85 -19.75 -4.79
N ALA A 162 -13.06 -20.07 -3.76
CA ALA A 162 -12.70 -19.10 -2.72
C ALA A 162 -11.25 -19.20 -2.24
N TYR A 163 -10.43 -20.16 -2.71
CA TYR A 163 -9.03 -20.29 -2.30
C TYR A 163 -8.11 -20.38 -3.51
N PHE A 164 -7.25 -19.39 -3.70
CA PHE A 164 -6.46 -19.23 -4.92
C PHE A 164 -5.00 -18.92 -4.62
N PRO A 165 -4.07 -19.24 -5.57
CA PRO A 165 -2.71 -18.70 -5.51
C PRO A 165 -2.72 -17.18 -5.37
N GLN A 166 -1.94 -16.66 -4.41
CA GLN A 166 -1.89 -15.22 -4.13
C GLN A 166 -1.37 -14.45 -5.34
N PRO A 167 -2.09 -13.40 -5.81
CA PRO A 167 -1.57 -12.47 -6.80
C PRO A 167 -0.37 -11.71 -6.24
N THR A 168 0.75 -11.71 -6.97
CA THR A 168 1.98 -11.16 -6.40
C THR A 168 2.94 -10.57 -7.44
N ALA A 169 3.61 -9.48 -7.06
CA ALA A 169 4.70 -8.86 -7.80
C ALA A 169 6.07 -9.53 -7.58
N ARG A 170 6.09 -10.72 -6.97
CA ARG A 170 7.27 -11.61 -6.94
C ARG A 170 7.26 -12.44 -8.22
N ALA A 171 8.30 -12.32 -9.04
CA ALA A 171 8.33 -12.96 -10.35
C ALA A 171 8.22 -14.50 -10.24
N ARG A 172 7.24 -15.11 -10.91
CA ARG A 172 7.11 -16.58 -11.02
C ARG A 172 8.04 -17.13 -12.08
N VAL A 173 8.19 -16.40 -13.15
CA VAL A 173 9.14 -16.62 -14.24
C VAL A 173 10.05 -15.40 -14.32
N ALA A 174 11.33 -15.60 -14.58
CA ALA A 174 12.26 -14.49 -14.71
C ALA A 174 11.78 -13.49 -15.78
N THR A 175 11.89 -12.21 -15.47
CA THR A 175 11.70 -11.09 -16.43
C THR A 175 13.08 -10.58 -16.86
N GLY A 176 13.15 -9.68 -17.83
CA GLY A 176 14.42 -9.07 -18.22
C GLY A 176 15.16 -8.35 -17.09
N MET A 177 14.44 -7.95 -16.04
CA MET A 177 14.99 -7.15 -14.90
C MET A 177 15.03 -7.94 -13.59
N ARG A 178 14.27 -9.01 -13.44
CA ARG A 178 14.08 -9.71 -12.14
C ARG A 178 14.19 -11.23 -12.33
N PRO A 179 14.98 -11.94 -11.48
CA PRO A 179 14.99 -13.39 -11.46
C PRO A 179 13.67 -13.96 -10.93
N ALA A 180 13.43 -15.26 -11.15
CA ALA A 180 12.31 -15.95 -10.51
C ALA A 180 12.48 -15.99 -8.99
N CYS A 181 11.36 -15.92 -8.26
CA CYS A 181 11.34 -16.00 -6.80
C CYS A 181 11.90 -17.35 -6.32
N CYS A 182 12.73 -17.32 -5.29
CA CYS A 182 13.35 -18.50 -4.67
C CYS A 182 12.70 -18.91 -3.34
N ALA A 183 11.58 -18.30 -2.96
CA ALA A 183 10.82 -18.61 -1.74
C ALA A 183 11.65 -18.54 -0.43
N ASN A 184 12.62 -17.64 -0.33
CA ASN A 184 13.54 -17.55 0.81
C ASN A 184 12.96 -16.94 2.09
N GLY A 185 11.70 -16.47 2.07
CA GLY A 185 11.04 -15.87 3.24
C GLY A 185 11.42 -14.40 3.55
N VAL A 186 12.38 -13.80 2.84
CA VAL A 186 12.86 -12.44 3.13
C VAL A 186 12.42 -11.46 2.03
N CYS A 187 11.11 -11.16 1.94
CA CYS A 187 10.57 -10.31 0.89
C CYS A 187 10.76 -8.81 1.16
N GLY A 188 10.69 -8.36 2.41
CA GLY A 188 10.91 -6.95 2.76
C GLY A 188 12.23 -6.42 2.21
N LEU A 189 13.28 -7.24 2.27
CA LEU A 189 14.59 -6.98 1.67
C LEU A 189 15.02 -8.19 0.83
N CYS A 190 14.36 -8.40 -0.33
CA CYS A 190 14.54 -9.59 -1.17
C CYS A 190 16.01 -9.74 -1.63
N PRO A 191 16.76 -10.79 -1.23
CA PRO A 191 18.19 -10.87 -1.49
C PRO A 191 18.55 -11.06 -2.96
N ILE A 192 17.64 -11.59 -3.78
CA ILE A 192 17.84 -11.82 -5.21
C ILE A 192 17.09 -10.83 -6.12
N ASP A 193 16.42 -9.84 -5.53
CA ASP A 193 15.67 -8.81 -6.26
C ASP A 193 14.54 -9.34 -7.17
N ALA A 194 13.92 -10.45 -6.80
CA ALA A 194 12.80 -11.05 -7.55
C ALA A 194 11.47 -10.29 -7.39
N LYS A 195 11.35 -9.47 -6.33
CA LYS A 195 10.21 -8.64 -6.04
C LYS A 195 10.28 -7.35 -6.87
N PHE A 196 9.13 -6.90 -7.40
CA PHE A 196 9.05 -5.59 -8.05
C PHE A 196 9.39 -4.47 -7.04
N THR A 197 10.21 -3.55 -7.47
CA THR A 197 10.48 -2.27 -6.82
C THR A 197 10.45 -1.17 -7.89
N ILE A 198 10.30 0.08 -7.48
CA ILE A 198 10.43 1.20 -8.42
C ILE A 198 11.83 1.21 -9.05
N GLU A 199 12.86 0.82 -8.28
CA GLU A 199 14.23 0.71 -8.77
C GLU A 199 14.37 -0.26 -9.94
N ASN A 200 13.80 -1.47 -9.83
CA ASN A 200 13.97 -2.51 -10.85
C ASN A 200 12.86 -2.57 -11.92
N GLY A 201 11.80 -1.76 -11.79
CA GLY A 201 10.66 -1.80 -12.72
C GLY A 201 10.30 -0.46 -13.37
N LEU A 202 10.55 0.67 -12.71
CA LEU A 202 10.16 2.01 -13.18
C LEU A 202 11.27 3.06 -13.05
N ALA A 203 12.52 2.70 -12.70
CA ALA A 203 13.60 3.69 -12.58
C ALA A 203 13.83 4.50 -13.88
N GLY A 204 13.47 3.94 -15.03
CA GLY A 204 13.58 4.60 -16.33
C GLY A 204 12.79 5.90 -16.44
N VAL A 205 11.68 6.08 -15.71
CA VAL A 205 10.90 7.32 -15.73
C VAL A 205 11.68 8.51 -15.11
N TYR A 206 12.62 8.22 -14.22
CA TYR A 206 13.45 9.21 -13.55
C TYR A 206 14.73 9.56 -14.32
N THR A 207 15.03 8.84 -15.39
CA THR A 207 16.14 9.10 -16.31
C THR A 207 15.67 9.70 -17.63
N ASP A 208 14.36 9.96 -17.78
CA ASP A 208 13.81 10.68 -18.93
C ASP A 208 14.43 12.10 -19.00
N PRO A 209 14.85 12.58 -20.16
CA PRO A 209 15.53 13.88 -20.29
C PRO A 209 14.67 15.09 -19.85
N ARG A 210 13.37 14.94 -19.75
CA ARG A 210 12.44 15.96 -19.24
C ARG A 210 12.42 16.03 -17.71
N VAL A 211 12.94 15.01 -17.02
CA VAL A 211 12.85 14.86 -15.56
C VAL A 211 14.16 15.27 -14.89
N THR A 212 14.04 16.15 -13.89
CA THR A 212 15.08 16.43 -12.92
C THR A 212 14.71 15.77 -11.60
N LEU A 213 15.50 14.81 -11.12
CA LEU A 213 15.32 14.18 -9.82
C LEU A 213 16.24 14.85 -8.79
N ARG A 214 15.66 15.32 -7.67
CA ARG A 214 16.39 15.83 -6.51
C ARG A 214 16.12 14.95 -5.30
N LEU A 215 17.16 14.36 -4.76
CA LEU A 215 17.17 13.55 -3.55
C LEU A 215 17.58 14.41 -2.34
N GLY A 216 17.22 14.00 -1.13
CA GLY A 216 17.44 14.81 0.08
C GLY A 216 16.56 16.07 0.13
N ALA A 217 15.48 16.11 -0.66
CA ALA A 217 14.61 17.24 -0.86
C ALA A 217 13.40 17.19 0.08
N ASP A 218 13.46 17.84 1.21
CA ASP A 218 12.39 17.86 2.22
C ASP A 218 11.37 18.98 1.95
N VAL A 219 10.27 18.63 1.29
CA VAL A 219 9.16 19.54 1.01
C VAL A 219 8.37 19.81 2.29
N GLN A 220 8.27 21.07 2.67
CA GLN A 220 7.60 21.52 3.89
C GLN A 220 6.16 21.94 3.64
N SER A 221 5.92 22.78 2.62
CA SER A 221 4.61 23.38 2.34
C SER A 221 4.50 23.79 0.87
N LEU A 222 3.33 24.32 0.52
CA LEU A 222 3.02 24.92 -0.77
C LEU A 222 2.76 26.43 -0.58
N ASP A 223 3.20 27.24 -1.54
CA ASP A 223 2.76 28.62 -1.65
C ASP A 223 1.45 28.63 -2.46
N ILE A 224 0.35 29.00 -1.79
CA ILE A 224 -0.99 28.99 -2.39
C ILE A 224 -1.46 30.44 -2.51
N GLN A 225 -1.74 30.86 -3.74
CA GLN A 225 -2.22 32.22 -4.04
C GLN A 225 -3.47 32.14 -4.93
N ALA A 226 -4.52 32.84 -4.54
CA ALA A 226 -5.79 32.89 -5.29
C ALA A 226 -6.33 31.50 -5.69
N GLY A 227 -6.27 30.52 -4.78
CA GLY A 227 -6.73 29.14 -5.03
C GLY A 227 -5.85 28.30 -5.96
N ARG A 228 -4.58 28.69 -6.16
CA ARG A 228 -3.60 27.95 -6.95
C ARG A 228 -2.31 27.72 -6.14
N ALA A 229 -1.78 26.50 -6.20
CA ALA A 229 -0.41 26.21 -5.76
C ALA A 229 0.56 26.81 -6.78
N THR A 230 1.26 27.89 -6.39
CA THR A 230 2.19 28.63 -7.26
C THR A 230 3.64 28.16 -7.11
N ALA A 231 3.94 27.51 -5.99
CA ALA A 231 5.25 26.95 -5.73
C ALA A 231 5.20 25.87 -4.66
N VAL A 232 6.25 25.04 -4.66
CA VAL A 232 6.62 24.13 -3.58
C VAL A 232 7.70 24.81 -2.73
N ILE A 233 7.56 24.74 -1.40
CA ILE A 233 8.55 25.26 -0.46
C ILE A 233 9.33 24.07 0.11
N MET A 234 10.60 24.04 -0.17
CA MET A 234 11.54 23.02 0.28
C MET A 234 12.43 23.58 1.40
N LYS A 235 12.66 22.80 2.44
CA LYS A 235 13.55 23.17 3.54
C LYS A 235 14.96 23.40 3.02
N GLY A 236 15.56 24.50 3.42
CA GLY A 236 16.95 24.81 3.10
C GLY A 236 17.92 23.76 3.68
N ASP A 237 18.95 23.42 2.92
CA ASP A 237 19.99 22.47 3.35
C ASP A 237 20.87 23.07 4.45
N SER A 238 20.64 22.62 5.69
CA SER A 238 21.42 23.06 6.86
C SER A 238 22.78 22.34 6.99
N THR A 239 23.08 21.36 6.14
CA THR A 239 24.31 20.54 6.25
C THR A 239 25.53 21.26 5.69
N HIS A 240 25.35 22.23 4.77
CA HIS A 240 26.42 22.95 4.09
C HIS A 240 26.46 24.45 4.35
N ALA A 241 25.40 25.05 4.93
CA ALA A 241 25.41 26.45 5.32
C ALA A 241 24.56 26.65 6.59
N ARG A 242 25.09 27.35 7.57
CA ARG A 242 24.49 27.60 8.90
C ARG A 242 23.11 28.30 8.89
N THR A 243 22.59 28.72 7.71
CA THR A 243 21.29 29.40 7.54
C THR A 243 20.83 29.35 6.07
N ALA A 244 20.69 28.18 5.48
CA ALA A 244 20.06 28.14 4.16
C ALA A 244 18.56 28.47 4.32
N ALA A 245 18.12 29.55 3.68
CA ALA A 245 16.72 29.92 3.59
C ALA A 245 15.95 28.84 2.82
N ASP A 246 14.66 28.67 3.12
CA ASP A 246 13.80 27.75 2.37
C ASP A 246 13.79 28.11 0.87
N GLU A 247 13.87 27.09 0.02
CA GLU A 247 13.85 27.25 -1.43
C GLU A 247 12.41 27.23 -1.93
N ARG A 248 12.04 28.29 -2.68
CA ARG A 248 10.74 28.37 -3.36
C ARG A 248 10.86 27.95 -4.83
N ILE A 249 10.18 26.88 -5.22
CA ILE A 249 10.24 26.28 -6.55
C ILE A 249 8.88 26.46 -7.23
N ALA A 250 8.81 27.30 -8.26
CA ALA A 250 7.58 27.59 -8.99
C ALA A 250 7.12 26.38 -9.83
N ALA A 251 5.81 26.11 -9.82
CA ALA A 251 5.18 25.00 -10.50
C ALA A 251 3.82 25.38 -11.09
N ASP A 252 3.49 24.86 -12.28
CA ASP A 252 2.17 24.99 -12.89
C ASP A 252 1.19 23.94 -12.36
N LEU A 253 1.68 22.72 -12.14
CA LEU A 253 0.96 21.59 -11.52
C LEU A 253 1.82 21.01 -10.40
N VAL A 254 1.21 20.75 -9.24
CA VAL A 254 1.85 20.08 -8.10
C VAL A 254 1.18 18.75 -7.82
N VAL A 255 1.97 17.69 -7.66
CA VAL A 255 1.51 16.34 -7.32
C VAL A 255 2.18 15.91 -6.02
N LEU A 256 1.38 15.66 -4.99
CA LEU A 256 1.83 15.12 -3.71
C LEU A 256 1.64 13.61 -3.68
N GLY A 257 2.72 12.86 -3.62
CA GLY A 257 2.78 11.41 -3.42
C GLY A 257 3.61 11.03 -2.20
N ALA A 258 3.54 11.86 -1.15
CA ALA A 258 4.34 11.71 0.07
C ALA A 258 3.70 10.77 1.12
N GLY A 259 2.61 10.05 0.75
CA GLY A 259 1.94 9.08 1.62
C GLY A 259 1.00 9.69 2.65
N ALA A 260 0.30 8.83 3.40
CA ALA A 260 -0.81 9.24 4.28
C ALA A 260 -0.37 10.03 5.53
N ILE A 261 0.92 10.09 5.82
CA ILE A 261 1.47 10.89 6.93
C ILE A 261 1.88 12.28 6.45
N PHE A 262 2.62 12.35 5.36
CA PHE A 262 3.25 13.63 4.94
C PHE A 262 2.39 14.43 3.98
N ASN A 263 1.49 13.81 3.18
CA ASN A 263 0.53 14.57 2.37
C ASN A 263 -0.30 15.54 3.23
N PRO A 264 -1.02 15.09 4.29
CA PRO A 264 -1.77 16.02 5.13
C PRO A 264 -0.86 17.01 5.88
N ALA A 265 0.34 16.61 6.29
CA ALA A 265 1.27 17.52 6.96
C ALA A 265 1.71 18.69 6.06
N ILE A 266 2.01 18.42 4.78
CA ILE A 266 2.32 19.45 3.77
C ILE A 266 1.13 20.38 3.58
N LEU A 267 -0.09 19.85 3.43
CA LEU A 267 -1.32 20.62 3.24
C LEU A 267 -1.63 21.51 4.46
N LEU A 268 -1.49 20.96 5.67
CA LEU A 268 -1.70 21.72 6.92
C LEU A 268 -0.68 22.84 7.08
N ARG A 269 0.62 22.58 6.80
CA ARG A 269 1.66 23.65 6.83
C ARG A 269 1.43 24.70 5.75
N SER A 270 0.74 24.37 4.67
CA SER A 270 0.35 25.30 3.61
C SER A 270 -0.86 26.18 3.97
N GLY A 271 -1.39 26.05 5.19
CA GLY A 271 -2.57 26.79 5.66
C GLY A 271 -3.90 26.29 5.10
N LEU A 272 -3.94 25.14 4.44
CA LEU A 272 -5.19 24.55 3.99
C LEU A 272 -5.97 23.99 5.18
N THR A 273 -7.27 24.19 5.15
CA THR A 273 -8.20 23.75 6.19
C THR A 273 -9.38 23.02 5.58
N HIS A 274 -9.74 21.89 6.16
CA HIS A 274 -10.95 21.15 5.85
C HIS A 274 -11.26 20.22 7.02
N ALA A 275 -12.55 19.96 7.31
CA ALA A 275 -12.95 19.13 8.45
C ALA A 275 -12.37 17.69 8.38
N ARG A 276 -12.11 17.19 7.17
CA ARG A 276 -11.53 15.85 6.93
C ARG A 276 -10.02 15.85 6.69
N LEU A 277 -9.37 17.00 6.55
CA LEU A 277 -7.92 17.06 6.33
C LEU A 277 -7.17 16.60 7.58
N GLY A 278 -6.30 15.62 7.41
CA GLY A 278 -5.55 14.99 8.49
C GLY A 278 -6.39 14.07 9.37
N ARG A 279 -7.66 13.79 9.06
CA ARG A 279 -8.54 12.91 9.84
C ARG A 279 -8.69 11.55 9.17
N ARG A 280 -9.19 10.58 9.97
CA ARG A 280 -9.50 9.23 9.47
C ARG A 280 -8.25 8.47 9.03
N LEU A 281 -7.14 8.61 9.78
CA LEU A 281 -5.99 7.74 9.65
C LEU A 281 -6.38 6.32 10.06
N PHE A 282 -6.14 5.36 9.19
CA PHE A 282 -6.44 3.95 9.48
C PHE A 282 -5.45 3.02 8.80
N GLU A 283 -5.49 1.77 9.18
CA GLU A 283 -4.73 0.66 8.62
C GLU A 283 -5.55 -0.61 8.75
N GLN A 284 -5.29 -1.60 7.91
CA GLN A 284 -5.76 -2.96 8.16
C GLN A 284 -5.22 -3.48 9.48
N VAL A 285 -5.87 -4.50 10.00
CA VAL A 285 -5.45 -5.19 11.24
C VAL A 285 -5.49 -6.69 11.02
N SER A 286 -4.64 -7.45 11.68
CA SER A 286 -4.57 -8.88 11.43
C SER A 286 -4.28 -9.71 12.66
N LEU A 287 -4.67 -10.99 12.55
CA LEU A 287 -4.32 -12.08 13.45
C LEU A 287 -3.43 -13.08 12.71
N MET A 288 -2.55 -13.72 13.42
CA MET A 288 -1.74 -14.82 12.89
C MET A 288 -2.02 -16.10 13.65
N ALA A 289 -2.31 -17.19 12.94
CA ALA A 289 -2.45 -18.52 13.49
C ALA A 289 -1.34 -19.44 12.98
N LYS A 290 -0.70 -20.16 13.91
CA LYS A 290 0.20 -21.29 13.64
C LYS A 290 -0.57 -22.57 13.85
N ILE A 291 -0.58 -23.43 12.85
CA ILE A 291 -1.41 -24.63 12.74
C ILE A 291 -0.48 -25.82 12.58
N ASP A 292 -0.36 -26.62 13.64
CA ASP A 292 0.38 -27.89 13.59
C ASP A 292 -0.46 -28.92 12.85
N LEU A 293 0.14 -29.57 11.86
CA LEU A 293 -0.50 -30.54 10.99
C LEU A 293 0.03 -31.96 11.27
N ASP A 294 -0.80 -33.00 11.03
CA ASP A 294 -0.40 -34.39 11.06
C ASP A 294 -0.09 -34.90 9.66
N GLY A 295 1.19 -35.25 9.42
CA GLY A 295 1.65 -35.87 8.18
C GLY A 295 1.61 -35.02 6.92
N VAL A 296 1.36 -33.69 7.02
CA VAL A 296 1.36 -32.76 5.89
C VAL A 296 2.41 -31.67 6.09
N ASP A 297 3.34 -31.55 5.15
CA ASP A 297 4.38 -30.54 5.18
C ASP A 297 3.88 -29.18 4.70
N GLY A 298 4.04 -28.12 5.50
CA GLY A 298 3.65 -26.73 5.20
C GLY A 298 4.57 -25.98 4.25
N PHE A 299 5.58 -26.62 3.69
CA PHE A 299 6.56 -26.06 2.76
C PHE A 299 6.27 -26.54 1.32
N GLN A 300 7.12 -26.24 0.33
CA GLN A 300 7.05 -26.63 -1.08
C GLN A 300 6.33 -25.69 -2.03
N GLY A 301 5.77 -24.59 -1.55
CA GLY A 301 5.32 -23.49 -2.42
C GLY A 301 6.50 -22.84 -3.17
N SER A 302 6.21 -22.11 -4.25
CA SER A 302 7.27 -21.42 -5.02
C SER A 302 7.43 -19.95 -4.67
N THR A 303 6.80 -19.47 -3.60
CA THR A 303 6.94 -18.13 -3.04
C THR A 303 6.62 -18.13 -1.54
N VAL A 304 6.83 -17.03 -0.85
CA VAL A 304 6.64 -16.94 0.61
C VAL A 304 5.16 -16.89 1.01
N PHE A 305 4.32 -16.18 0.28
CA PHE A 305 2.88 -16.17 0.48
C PHE A 305 2.26 -16.87 -0.71
N THR A 306 1.70 -18.04 -0.49
CA THR A 306 1.32 -18.95 -1.55
C THR A 306 -0.11 -18.79 -1.99
N ALA A 307 -1.02 -18.48 -1.06
CA ALA A 307 -2.44 -18.41 -1.36
C ALA A 307 -3.17 -17.30 -0.61
N ASN A 308 -4.33 -16.92 -1.17
CA ASN A 308 -5.37 -16.15 -0.51
C ASN A 308 -6.67 -16.95 -0.42
N GLY A 309 -7.29 -16.92 0.76
CA GLY A 309 -8.64 -17.46 1.00
C GLY A 309 -9.66 -16.35 1.14
N TYR A 310 -10.72 -16.40 0.35
CA TYR A 310 -11.78 -15.39 0.25
C TYR A 310 -13.09 -15.83 0.92
N MET A 311 -13.10 -16.93 1.67
CA MET A 311 -14.31 -17.49 2.29
C MET A 311 -15.02 -16.52 3.22
N LEU A 312 -14.28 -15.60 3.83
CA LEU A 312 -14.77 -14.57 4.76
C LEU A 312 -14.62 -13.15 4.20
N TYR A 313 -14.37 -12.99 2.89
CA TYR A 313 -14.12 -11.68 2.32
C TYR A 313 -15.40 -10.90 2.04
N ASP A 314 -16.35 -11.50 1.36
CA ASP A 314 -17.59 -10.81 0.96
C ASP A 314 -18.82 -11.59 1.40
N GLY A 315 -19.87 -10.86 1.82
CA GLY A 315 -21.13 -11.44 2.26
C GLY A 315 -21.91 -10.58 3.25
N PRO A 316 -23.12 -11.01 3.65
CA PRO A 316 -23.99 -10.25 4.57
C PRO A 316 -23.37 -9.97 5.94
N HIS A 317 -22.34 -10.71 6.34
CA HIS A 317 -21.62 -10.51 7.60
C HIS A 317 -20.97 -9.13 7.69
N ARG A 318 -20.58 -8.52 6.54
CA ARG A 318 -19.96 -7.18 6.49
C ARG A 318 -20.85 -6.06 7.03
N ALA A 319 -22.15 -6.28 7.15
CA ALA A 319 -23.03 -5.36 7.87
C ALA A 319 -22.78 -5.34 9.40
N ARG A 320 -22.08 -6.35 9.96
CA ARG A 320 -21.91 -6.53 11.41
C ARG A 320 -20.45 -6.54 11.85
N HIS A 321 -19.57 -7.14 11.07
CA HIS A 321 -18.14 -7.28 11.37
C HIS A 321 -17.29 -7.24 10.09
N ALA A 322 -15.99 -7.03 10.25
CA ALA A 322 -15.04 -6.85 9.17
C ALA A 322 -14.95 -8.07 8.24
N ALA A 323 -14.78 -7.77 6.95
CA ALA A 323 -14.31 -8.74 5.98
C ALA A 323 -12.90 -9.23 6.34
N CYS A 324 -12.60 -10.48 5.95
CA CYS A 324 -11.31 -11.10 6.20
C CYS A 324 -10.73 -11.72 4.93
N LEU A 325 -9.46 -11.44 4.64
CA LEU A 325 -8.66 -12.15 3.66
C LEU A 325 -7.67 -13.06 4.39
N MET A 326 -7.71 -14.36 4.09
CA MET A 326 -6.70 -15.30 4.57
C MET A 326 -5.46 -15.20 3.67
N GLU A 327 -4.28 -15.15 4.28
CA GLU A 327 -2.99 -15.17 3.59
C GLU A 327 -2.15 -16.34 4.13
N SER A 328 -1.91 -17.34 3.28
CA SER A 328 -1.14 -18.52 3.64
C SER A 328 0.36 -18.28 3.47
N TRP A 329 1.14 -18.64 4.49
CA TRP A 329 2.57 -18.44 4.55
C TRP A 329 3.35 -19.72 4.32
N ASN A 330 4.38 -19.66 3.48
CA ASN A 330 5.29 -20.74 3.14
C ASN A 330 6.73 -20.24 3.43
N ARG A 331 7.03 -20.09 4.72
CA ARG A 331 8.32 -19.55 5.19
C ARG A 331 9.26 -20.68 5.62
N PRO A 332 10.48 -20.75 5.07
CA PRO A 332 11.42 -21.80 5.43
C PRO A 332 12.03 -21.64 6.83
N ASP A 333 11.93 -20.46 7.43
CA ASP A 333 12.44 -20.12 8.76
C ASP A 333 11.39 -20.34 9.88
N GLU A 334 10.15 -20.69 9.54
CA GLU A 334 9.11 -21.08 10.50
C GLU A 334 9.01 -22.60 10.58
N LEU A 335 9.37 -23.16 11.72
CA LEU A 335 9.42 -24.59 11.97
C LEU A 335 8.64 -24.95 13.23
N ARG A 336 8.06 -26.16 13.23
CA ARG A 336 7.54 -26.81 14.43
C ARG A 336 8.70 -27.40 15.23
N TRP A 337 8.76 -27.10 16.53
CA TRP A 337 9.83 -27.60 17.42
C TRP A 337 9.54 -29.02 17.91
N GLU A 338 9.44 -29.96 16.97
CA GLU A 338 9.19 -31.36 17.23
C GLU A 338 10.02 -32.21 16.26
N PRO A 339 10.96 -33.06 16.75
CA PRO A 339 11.87 -33.82 15.90
C PRO A 339 11.14 -34.72 14.89
N GLY A 340 11.51 -34.55 13.61
CA GLY A 340 10.94 -35.30 12.49
C GLY A 340 9.62 -34.73 11.95
N ARG A 341 9.11 -33.65 12.55
CA ARG A 341 7.83 -33.00 12.16
C ARG A 341 8.00 -31.51 11.92
N GLU A 342 9.24 -31.04 11.75
CA GLU A 342 9.60 -29.63 11.71
C GLU A 342 8.84 -28.84 10.66
N ARG A 343 8.46 -29.49 9.53
CA ARG A 343 7.73 -28.86 8.42
C ARG A 343 6.21 -29.04 8.50
N GLN A 344 5.70 -29.80 9.43
CA GLN A 344 4.26 -30.05 9.61
C GLN A 344 3.59 -28.86 10.32
N LEU A 345 3.75 -27.71 9.72
CA LEU A 345 3.29 -26.41 10.22
C LEU A 345 2.74 -25.58 9.04
N LEU A 346 1.54 -25.05 9.20
CA LEU A 346 0.98 -24.00 8.32
C LEU A 346 0.81 -22.73 9.13
N THR A 347 1.26 -21.61 8.59
CA THR A 347 0.97 -20.28 9.16
C THR A 347 -0.04 -19.58 8.26
N ILE A 348 -1.13 -19.10 8.84
CA ILE A 348 -2.14 -18.28 8.17
C ILE A 348 -2.24 -16.93 8.87
N LYS A 349 -2.18 -15.85 8.09
CA LYS A 349 -2.53 -14.52 8.53
C LYS A 349 -3.96 -14.21 8.06
N PHE A 350 -4.79 -13.78 8.98
CA PHE A 350 -6.15 -13.29 8.76
C PHE A 350 -6.10 -11.76 8.77
N ILE A 351 -6.28 -11.15 7.61
CA ILE A 351 -6.20 -9.70 7.42
C ILE A 351 -7.63 -9.15 7.37
N PHE A 352 -7.93 -8.17 8.20
CA PHE A 352 -9.25 -7.54 8.31
C PHE A 352 -9.19 -6.10 7.82
N GLU A 353 -10.26 -5.67 7.17
CA GLU A 353 -10.50 -4.24 6.99
C GLU A 353 -10.79 -3.57 8.34
N ASP A 354 -10.43 -2.30 8.45
CA ASP A 354 -10.87 -1.46 9.57
C ASP A 354 -11.64 -0.25 9.05
N LEU A 355 -12.61 0.21 9.81
CA LEU A 355 -13.38 1.41 9.46
C LEU A 355 -12.64 2.66 9.95
N PRO A 356 -12.47 3.68 9.07
CA PRO A 356 -11.85 4.93 9.46
C PRO A 356 -12.61 5.65 10.58
N ASP A 357 -11.87 6.12 11.61
CA ASP A 357 -12.40 6.88 12.75
C ASP A 357 -11.86 8.32 12.72
N ASP A 358 -12.73 9.29 12.91
CA ASP A 358 -12.36 10.72 12.93
C ASP A 358 -11.44 11.10 14.11
N ARG A 359 -11.34 10.27 15.16
CA ARG A 359 -10.41 10.44 16.29
C ARG A 359 -8.96 10.11 15.88
N ASN A 360 -8.77 9.25 14.88
CA ASN A 360 -7.47 8.89 14.35
C ASN A 360 -7.06 9.90 13.27
N GLY A 361 -5.80 10.34 13.28
CA GLY A 361 -5.40 11.34 12.30
C GLY A 361 -3.97 11.87 12.44
N ILE A 362 -3.70 12.89 11.65
CA ILE A 362 -2.44 13.63 11.62
C ILE A 362 -2.71 15.08 12.00
N THR A 363 -1.95 15.59 12.94
CA THR A 363 -1.85 17.02 13.25
C THR A 363 -0.40 17.48 13.17
N LEU A 364 -0.14 18.75 13.45
CA LEU A 364 1.20 19.28 13.57
C LEU A 364 1.44 19.74 15.01
N ASP A 365 2.66 19.50 15.53
CA ASP A 365 3.09 20.12 16.76
C ASP A 365 3.55 21.58 16.55
N ALA A 366 4.04 22.23 17.62
CA ALA A 366 4.49 23.62 17.58
C ALA A 366 5.68 23.85 16.62
N ASP A 367 6.49 22.83 16.36
CA ASP A 367 7.62 22.86 15.45
C ASP A 367 7.21 22.49 14.01
N GLY A 368 5.92 22.18 13.79
CA GLY A 368 5.38 21.75 12.51
C GLY A 368 5.67 20.29 12.17
N MET A 369 6.13 19.46 13.13
CA MET A 369 6.34 18.03 12.92
C MET A 369 5.00 17.28 12.93
N PRO A 370 4.79 16.28 12.06
CA PRO A 370 3.58 15.47 12.07
C PRO A 370 3.42 14.72 13.40
N VAL A 371 2.22 14.77 13.98
CA VAL A 371 1.82 13.97 15.14
C VAL A 371 0.71 13.02 14.70
N LEU A 372 0.97 11.72 14.83
CA LEU A 372 0.04 10.65 14.52
C LEU A 372 -0.78 10.34 15.77
N HIS A 373 -2.07 10.61 15.73
CA HIS A 373 -3.02 10.25 16.78
C HIS A 373 -3.71 8.95 16.41
N PHE A 374 -3.64 7.93 17.29
CA PHE A 374 -4.30 6.65 17.09
C PHE A 374 -4.93 6.14 18.38
N GLU A 375 -6.27 6.16 18.44
CA GLU A 375 -7.05 5.73 19.60
C GLU A 375 -7.33 4.22 19.59
N GLY A 376 -7.10 3.55 18.45
CA GLY A 376 -7.29 2.12 18.33
C GLY A 376 -8.11 1.72 17.11
N TYR A 377 -8.31 0.42 16.98
CA TYR A 377 -9.13 -0.19 15.94
C TYR A 377 -10.61 -0.15 16.29
N SER A 378 -11.47 -0.16 15.27
CA SER A 378 -12.92 -0.17 15.44
C SER A 378 -13.42 -1.47 16.08
N ASP A 379 -14.57 -1.40 16.77
CA ASP A 379 -15.26 -2.61 17.23
C ASP A 379 -15.73 -3.50 16.08
N TYR A 380 -15.90 -2.92 14.89
CA TYR A 380 -16.22 -3.66 13.68
C TYR A 380 -15.10 -4.65 13.31
N ALA A 381 -13.83 -4.20 13.32
CA ALA A 381 -12.67 -5.07 13.11
C ALA A 381 -12.53 -6.12 14.23
N ARG A 382 -12.70 -5.73 15.48
CA ARG A 382 -12.62 -6.66 16.63
C ARG A 382 -13.64 -7.78 16.56
N ARG A 383 -14.88 -7.49 16.16
CA ARG A 383 -15.89 -8.53 15.92
C ARG A 383 -15.50 -9.48 14.77
N GLY A 384 -14.71 -9.01 13.79
CA GLY A 384 -14.13 -9.87 12.77
C GLY A 384 -13.16 -10.90 13.35
N PHE A 385 -12.36 -10.53 14.36
CA PHE A 385 -11.47 -11.48 15.06
C PHE A 385 -12.27 -12.60 15.74
N ASP A 386 -13.34 -12.25 16.43
CA ASP A 386 -14.19 -13.21 17.13
C ASP A 386 -14.89 -14.15 16.12
N ALA A 387 -15.34 -13.61 14.98
CA ALA A 387 -15.94 -14.39 13.91
C ALA A 387 -14.96 -15.45 13.36
N VAL A 388 -13.72 -15.04 13.03
CA VAL A 388 -12.69 -15.99 12.55
C VAL A 388 -12.41 -17.07 13.59
N ARG A 389 -12.28 -16.72 14.88
CA ARG A 389 -12.03 -17.70 15.93
C ARG A 389 -13.17 -18.71 16.06
N SER A 390 -14.41 -18.27 15.91
CA SER A 390 -15.58 -19.16 15.99
C SER A 390 -15.75 -20.05 14.77
N GLU A 391 -15.27 -19.64 13.59
CA GLU A 391 -15.39 -20.38 12.33
C GLU A 391 -14.14 -21.19 11.98
N LEU A 392 -13.08 -21.09 12.79
CA LEU A 392 -11.76 -21.62 12.46
C LEU A 392 -11.76 -23.12 12.18
N ASP A 393 -12.44 -23.92 13.01
CA ASP A 393 -12.54 -25.37 12.84
C ASP A 393 -13.20 -25.73 11.50
N THR A 394 -14.22 -24.96 11.10
CA THR A 394 -14.89 -25.15 9.80
C THR A 394 -13.97 -24.79 8.65
N LEU A 395 -13.27 -23.66 8.74
CA LEU A 395 -12.32 -23.19 7.71
C LEU A 395 -11.15 -24.16 7.51
N LEU A 396 -10.67 -24.78 8.59
CA LEU A 396 -9.53 -25.69 8.59
C LEU A 396 -9.94 -27.18 8.49
N ALA A 397 -11.23 -27.51 8.44
CA ALA A 397 -11.71 -28.89 8.36
C ALA A 397 -11.07 -29.76 7.25
N PRO A 398 -10.63 -29.20 6.08
CA PRO A 398 -9.92 -29.99 5.07
C PRO A 398 -8.49 -30.40 5.45
N LEU A 399 -7.93 -29.86 6.53
CA LEU A 399 -6.57 -30.12 6.97
C LEU A 399 -6.53 -31.08 8.16
N PRO A 400 -5.49 -31.93 8.28
CA PRO A 400 -5.29 -32.77 9.46
C PRO A 400 -4.68 -31.94 10.60
N VAL A 401 -5.49 -31.07 11.20
CA VAL A 401 -5.07 -30.13 12.26
C VAL A 401 -4.92 -30.88 13.58
N GLU A 402 -3.76 -30.72 14.24
CA GLU A 402 -3.53 -31.21 15.60
C GLU A 402 -3.67 -30.11 16.64
N ARG A 403 -3.19 -28.91 16.32
CA ARG A 403 -3.19 -27.78 17.25
C ARG A 403 -3.20 -26.46 16.48
N VAL A 404 -3.90 -25.47 17.03
CA VAL A 404 -3.84 -24.08 16.59
C VAL A 404 -3.35 -23.19 17.71
N ALA A 405 -2.41 -22.29 17.42
CA ALA A 405 -1.94 -21.28 18.33
C ALA A 405 -1.99 -19.90 17.64
N PHE A 406 -2.73 -18.96 18.23
CA PHE A 406 -2.70 -17.56 17.78
C PHE A 406 -1.46 -16.86 18.30
N GLY A 407 -0.88 -15.97 17.47
CA GLY A 407 0.19 -15.05 17.83
C GLY A 407 -0.32 -13.85 18.63
N PRO A 408 0.50 -12.77 18.73
CA PRO A 408 0.06 -11.49 19.31
C PRO A 408 -1.24 -10.98 18.66
N ASP A 409 -2.11 -10.41 19.46
CA ASP A 409 -3.47 -10.00 19.07
C ASP A 409 -3.72 -8.53 19.38
N PRO A 410 -3.82 -7.66 18.40
CA PRO A 410 -3.51 -7.88 16.97
C PRO A 410 -2.00 -7.84 16.67
N LEU A 411 -1.62 -8.14 15.41
CA LEU A 411 -0.26 -7.85 14.94
C LEU A 411 0.02 -6.34 15.00
N PRO A 412 1.27 -5.92 15.25
CA PRO A 412 1.58 -4.51 15.53
C PRO A 412 1.36 -3.57 14.33
N THR A 413 1.45 -4.06 13.10
CA THR A 413 1.23 -3.26 11.87
C THR A 413 1.11 -4.15 10.64
N GLU A 414 0.39 -3.66 9.62
CA GLU A 414 0.36 -4.20 8.26
C GLU A 414 1.22 -3.38 7.29
N GLY A 415 1.68 -2.20 7.69
CA GLY A 415 2.42 -1.28 6.82
C GLY A 415 1.55 -0.63 5.73
N HIS A 416 0.24 -0.57 5.92
CA HIS A 416 -0.75 -0.11 4.95
C HIS A 416 -1.45 1.17 5.41
N ILE A 417 -0.69 2.25 5.55
CA ILE A 417 -1.15 3.53 6.11
C ILE A 417 -2.07 4.24 5.13
N LEU A 418 -3.35 4.44 5.49
CA LEU A 418 -4.42 4.91 4.63
C LEU A 418 -5.18 6.09 5.27
N GLY A 419 -6.01 6.78 4.45
CA GLY A 419 -6.83 7.91 4.88
C GLY A 419 -6.06 9.22 4.95
N THR A 420 -6.60 10.20 5.68
CA THR A 420 -6.05 11.54 5.97
C THR A 420 -6.29 12.64 4.93
N VAL A 421 -6.56 12.29 3.65
CA VAL A 421 -6.91 13.25 2.57
C VAL A 421 -8.01 12.62 1.70
N MET A 422 -9.07 12.18 2.34
CA MET A 422 -10.14 11.38 1.75
C MET A 422 -10.68 11.95 0.44
N MET A 423 -10.81 11.09 -0.60
CA MET A 423 -11.48 11.42 -1.86
C MET A 423 -12.99 11.29 -1.75
N GLY A 424 -13.70 12.05 -2.58
CA GLY A 424 -15.16 12.01 -2.71
C GLY A 424 -15.65 13.08 -3.68
N ASP A 425 -16.94 13.00 -4.08
CA ASP A 425 -17.52 13.97 -5.01
C ASP A 425 -18.03 15.25 -4.32
N ASP A 426 -18.31 15.18 -3.01
CA ASP A 426 -18.80 16.31 -2.23
C ASP A 426 -17.63 17.05 -1.53
N PRO A 427 -17.36 18.32 -1.90
CA PRO A 427 -16.28 19.11 -1.30
C PRO A 427 -16.53 19.46 0.18
N SER A 428 -17.71 19.22 0.73
CA SER A 428 -17.98 19.41 2.16
C SER A 428 -17.54 18.21 3.02
N THR A 429 -17.44 17.03 2.42
CA THR A 429 -17.13 15.77 3.10
C THR A 429 -15.83 15.12 2.66
N SER A 430 -15.15 15.65 1.62
CA SER A 430 -13.90 15.14 1.08
C SER A 430 -12.90 16.26 0.77
N VAL A 431 -11.62 15.94 0.82
CA VAL A 431 -10.52 16.90 0.58
C VAL A 431 -10.17 17.00 -0.90
N VAL A 432 -10.22 15.87 -1.58
CA VAL A 432 -9.95 15.74 -3.03
C VAL A 432 -11.12 15.09 -3.74
N ASP A 433 -11.27 15.35 -5.04
CA ASP A 433 -12.29 14.73 -5.88
C ASP A 433 -11.91 13.27 -6.26
N ARG A 434 -12.75 12.62 -7.08
CA ARG A 434 -12.53 11.24 -7.54
C ARG A 434 -11.24 11.03 -8.31
N TRP A 435 -10.68 12.06 -8.90
CA TRP A 435 -9.38 12.04 -9.60
C TRP A 435 -8.22 12.48 -8.71
N MET A 436 -8.48 12.60 -7.39
CA MET A 436 -7.52 13.02 -6.38
C MET A 436 -7.02 14.48 -6.58
N VAL A 437 -7.78 15.32 -7.29
CA VAL A 437 -7.52 16.75 -7.42
C VAL A 437 -8.15 17.48 -6.24
N HIS A 438 -7.41 18.38 -5.60
CA HIS A 438 -7.90 19.13 -4.44
C HIS A 438 -9.09 20.02 -4.83
N HIS A 439 -10.18 19.97 -4.04
CA HIS A 439 -11.43 20.63 -4.42
C HIS A 439 -11.30 22.14 -4.65
N THR A 440 -10.48 22.84 -3.88
CA THR A 440 -10.32 24.31 -3.97
C THR A 440 -9.01 24.75 -4.64
N VAL A 441 -7.99 23.90 -4.71
CA VAL A 441 -6.70 24.18 -5.35
C VAL A 441 -6.54 23.28 -6.56
N ARG A 442 -7.13 23.68 -7.69
CA ARG A 442 -7.35 22.79 -8.85
C ARG A 442 -6.10 22.37 -9.63
N ASN A 443 -4.96 22.92 -9.33
CA ASN A 443 -3.64 22.49 -9.85
C ASN A 443 -2.82 21.74 -8.78
N LEU A 444 -3.50 21.09 -7.83
CA LEU A 444 -2.91 20.28 -6.79
C LEU A 444 -3.56 18.89 -6.80
N VAL A 445 -2.75 17.87 -7.03
CA VAL A 445 -3.15 16.45 -6.99
C VAL A 445 -2.56 15.81 -5.76
N VAL A 446 -3.32 15.02 -4.99
CA VAL A 446 -2.84 14.34 -3.77
C VAL A 446 -3.07 12.84 -3.90
N LEU A 447 -2.00 12.13 -4.24
CA LEU A 447 -2.02 10.72 -4.59
C LEU A 447 -1.78 9.79 -3.39
N GLY A 448 -2.09 8.51 -3.63
CA GLY A 448 -1.69 7.42 -2.75
C GLY A 448 -2.75 7.00 -1.74
N GLY A 449 -2.33 6.22 -0.74
CA GLY A 449 -3.23 5.71 0.30
C GLY A 449 -3.90 6.80 1.13
N SER A 450 -3.38 8.04 1.13
CA SER A 450 -4.00 9.18 1.79
C SER A 450 -5.40 9.50 1.27
N ALA A 451 -5.70 9.18 0.01
CA ALA A 451 -6.98 9.48 -0.62
C ALA A 451 -8.08 8.42 -0.38
N PHE A 452 -7.77 7.28 0.22
CA PHE A 452 -8.73 6.20 0.46
C PHE A 452 -9.86 6.63 1.39
N PRO A 453 -11.15 6.50 0.98
CA PRO A 453 -12.28 6.76 1.86
C PRO A 453 -12.52 5.63 2.86
N THR A 454 -12.29 4.37 2.44
CA THR A 454 -12.33 3.15 3.25
C THR A 454 -11.25 2.19 2.79
N GLY A 455 -10.90 1.21 3.62
CA GLY A 455 -10.01 0.10 3.27
C GLY A 455 -10.76 -1.13 2.79
N SER A 456 -10.01 -2.20 2.63
CA SER A 456 -10.49 -3.56 2.43
C SER A 456 -9.48 -4.51 3.07
N PRO A 457 -9.76 -5.82 3.21
CA PRO A 457 -8.75 -6.76 3.67
C PRO A 457 -7.64 -7.04 2.62
N ALA A 458 -7.83 -6.63 1.35
CA ALA A 458 -6.82 -6.74 0.30
C ALA A 458 -5.69 -5.70 0.47
N ASN A 459 -4.44 -6.11 0.21
CA ASN A 459 -3.27 -5.23 0.27
C ASN A 459 -3.44 -4.04 -0.71
N PRO A 460 -3.26 -2.77 -0.30
CA PRO A 460 -3.71 -1.61 -1.07
C PRO A 460 -2.77 -1.18 -2.20
N THR A 461 -1.54 -1.71 -2.30
CA THR A 461 -0.51 -1.18 -3.20
C THR A 461 -0.91 -1.22 -4.68
N LEU A 462 -1.56 -2.30 -5.13
CA LEU A 462 -2.05 -2.40 -6.51
C LEU A 462 -3.10 -1.32 -6.79
N THR A 463 -4.03 -1.11 -5.86
CA THR A 463 -5.08 -0.08 -5.95
C THR A 463 -4.49 1.35 -5.93
N ILE A 464 -3.51 1.61 -5.07
CA ILE A 464 -2.76 2.89 -5.04
C ILE A 464 -2.15 3.20 -6.41
N SER A 465 -1.55 2.19 -7.04
CA SER A 465 -0.92 2.33 -8.36
C SER A 465 -1.95 2.53 -9.49
N ALA A 466 -3.07 1.79 -9.44
CA ALA A 466 -4.17 1.92 -10.40
C ALA A 466 -4.85 3.29 -10.32
N LEU A 467 -5.10 3.80 -9.12
CA LEU A 467 -5.63 5.15 -8.90
C LEU A 467 -4.70 6.24 -9.43
N ALA A 468 -3.39 6.06 -9.31
CA ALA A 468 -2.42 7.02 -9.85
C ALA A 468 -2.48 7.09 -11.39
N LEU A 469 -2.62 5.95 -12.06
CA LEU A 469 -2.87 5.90 -13.50
C LEU A 469 -4.23 6.50 -13.86
N TRP A 470 -5.30 6.17 -13.11
CA TRP A 470 -6.65 6.73 -13.27
C TRP A 470 -6.65 8.26 -13.24
N SER A 471 -5.98 8.85 -12.22
CA SER A 471 -5.85 10.30 -12.08
C SER A 471 -5.10 10.93 -13.24
N ALA A 472 -3.94 10.38 -13.60
CA ALA A 472 -3.12 10.90 -14.68
C ALA A 472 -3.82 10.75 -16.05
N ASP A 473 -4.49 9.63 -16.30
CA ASP A 473 -5.26 9.39 -17.52
C ASP A 473 -6.33 10.47 -17.72
N HIS A 474 -7.10 10.78 -16.67
CA HIS A 474 -8.11 11.83 -16.72
C HIS A 474 -7.53 13.23 -16.95
N LEU A 475 -6.42 13.55 -16.27
CA LEU A 475 -5.86 14.90 -16.32
C LEU A 475 -5.15 15.23 -17.64
N PHE A 476 -4.70 14.21 -18.38
CA PHE A 476 -3.89 14.39 -19.59
C PHE A 476 -4.49 13.67 -20.81
N ALA A 477 -5.78 13.24 -20.75
CA ALA A 477 -6.51 12.63 -21.85
C ALA A 477 -6.72 13.59 -23.03
#